data_f88e00f1a8b2ee6463d57f1bf032e39a
#
_entry.id   f88e00f1a8b2ee6463d57f1bf032e39a
#
_cell.length_a   1.000
_cell.length_b   1.000
_cell.length_c   1.000
_cell.angle_alpha   90.00
_cell.angle_beta   90.00
_cell.angle_gamma   90.00
#
_symmetry.space_group_name_H-M   'P 1'
#
loop_
_entity.id
_entity.type
_entity.pdbx_description
1 polymer ?
#
loop_
_entity_poly.entity_id
_entity_poly.type
_entity_poly.pdbx_seq_one_letter_code
_entity_poly.pdbx_strand_id
1 'polypeptide(L)'
;RKKQKYFRGMTHPQPLVMKRGIIHLYKIGILFQNRDFEHDVYELIKAFYPGNEIVSLYEEDEADYDIRFRVSRDEEGYTISYNNGIEKKTAHGAVIEGQSSGEASDALISCNDAHDIRRKNKDAIKYALYQLLVKLTGRTLPWGNLTGIRPAKLAMGLIESGMKNTEAAQEMRERYMVSPQKTALAITIANREREILKDIDYENGYSLYVGIPFCPSICLYCSFSSYPLKQWKNRVNQYLEALCKEIKEVAAIMKAKGRKLDTVYIGGGTPTTLEPEQLKVLLDALMENFCCENLAEFTIEAGRPDSITREKLMMIRNYPITRISVNPQTMNQETLDIIG
;
A
#
# COMPACT_ATOMS: atom_id res chain seq x y z
N ARG A 1 -6.42 -28.84 35.63
CA ARG A 1 -7.44 -29.88 35.31
C ARG A 1 -8.91 -29.39 35.41
N LYS A 2 -9.23 -28.11 35.66
CA LYS A 2 -10.62 -27.58 35.69
C LYS A 2 -11.00 -26.70 34.50
N LYS A 3 -10.15 -26.50 33.50
CA LYS A 3 -10.41 -25.65 32.32
C LYS A 3 -10.91 -26.37 31.07
N GLN A 4 -10.98 -27.71 31.08
CA GLN A 4 -11.35 -28.52 29.90
C GLN A 4 -12.85 -28.89 29.78
N LYS A 5 -13.73 -28.47 30.70
CA LYS A 5 -15.14 -28.90 30.70
C LYS A 5 -16.14 -27.92 30.06
N TYR A 6 -15.72 -26.73 29.60
CA TYR A 6 -16.65 -25.72 29.07
C TYR A 6 -16.80 -25.71 27.54
N PHE A 7 -16.04 -26.52 26.79
CA PHE A 7 -15.99 -26.46 25.32
C PHE A 7 -16.71 -27.57 24.55
N ARG A 8 -17.53 -28.40 25.21
CA ARG A 8 -18.33 -29.45 24.53
C ARG A 8 -19.69 -28.92 24.06
N GLY A 9 -19.74 -27.97 23.14
CA GLY A 9 -21.02 -27.48 22.59
C GLY A 9 -20.93 -26.45 21.49
N MET A 10 -19.75 -25.97 21.16
CA MET A 10 -19.58 -25.00 20.06
C MET A 10 -19.11 -25.73 18.79
N THR A 11 -20.01 -25.90 17.83
CA THR A 11 -19.76 -26.56 16.55
C THR A 11 -18.99 -25.68 15.52
N HIS A 12 -18.76 -24.41 15.82
CA HIS A 12 -17.91 -23.53 15.00
C HIS A 12 -17.08 -22.59 15.89
N PRO A 13 -15.79 -22.41 15.62
CA PRO A 13 -15.03 -21.32 16.19
C PRO A 13 -15.59 -20.01 15.61
N GLN A 14 -16.48 -19.36 16.36
CA GLN A 14 -16.98 -18.04 15.98
C GLN A 14 -15.85 -17.02 16.09
N PRO A 15 -15.56 -16.24 15.06
CA PRO A 15 -14.64 -15.12 15.21
C PRO A 15 -15.26 -14.11 16.18
N LEU A 16 -14.46 -13.60 17.09
CA LEU A 16 -14.69 -12.57 18.09
C LEU A 16 -16.04 -11.82 17.95
N VAL A 17 -17.09 -12.33 18.59
CA VAL A 17 -18.21 -11.51 19.03
C VAL A 17 -17.75 -10.88 20.35
N MET A 18 -17.63 -9.55 20.39
CA MET A 18 -17.37 -8.80 21.62
C MET A 18 -18.51 -9.02 22.62
N LYS A 19 -18.47 -10.13 23.35
CA LYS A 19 -19.08 -10.27 24.67
C LYS A 19 -17.95 -10.11 25.67
N ARG A 20 -18.08 -9.22 26.61
CA ARG A 20 -17.14 -8.96 27.70
C ARG A 20 -16.64 -10.29 28.29
N GLY A 21 -15.41 -10.72 27.98
CA GLY A 21 -14.77 -11.90 28.59
C GLY A 21 -13.88 -12.67 27.60
N ILE A 22 -12.60 -12.76 27.87
CA ILE A 22 -11.55 -13.63 27.32
C ILE A 22 -11.48 -13.68 25.77
N ILE A 23 -10.58 -12.93 25.21
CA ILE A 23 -10.15 -13.05 23.80
C ILE A 23 -9.43 -14.40 23.67
N HIS A 24 -10.04 -15.36 22.97
CA HIS A 24 -9.34 -16.61 22.60
C HIS A 24 -8.51 -16.31 21.35
N LEU A 25 -7.19 -16.25 21.49
CA LEU A 25 -6.27 -16.13 20.37
C LEU A 25 -5.96 -17.54 19.84
N TYR A 26 -6.16 -17.73 18.54
CA TYR A 26 -5.79 -18.95 17.85
C TYR A 26 -4.33 -18.90 17.42
N LYS A 27 -3.65 -20.04 17.48
CA LYS A 27 -2.41 -20.28 16.77
C LYS A 27 -2.72 -20.92 15.43
N ILE A 28 -2.43 -20.22 14.34
CA ILE A 28 -2.81 -20.61 12.98
C ILE A 28 -1.55 -20.96 12.19
N GLY A 29 -1.47 -22.17 11.67
CA GLY A 29 -0.40 -22.61 10.76
C GLY A 29 -0.88 -22.57 9.31
N ILE A 30 -0.08 -22.05 8.39
CA ILE A 30 -0.34 -22.06 6.95
C ILE A 30 0.80 -22.83 6.29
N LEU A 31 0.54 -24.07 5.87
CA LEU A 31 1.51 -24.90 5.15
C LEU A 31 1.46 -24.62 3.65
N PHE A 32 2.55 -24.11 3.11
CA PHE A 32 2.74 -23.84 1.70
C PHE A 32 3.55 -24.95 1.04
N GLN A 33 2.92 -25.75 0.19
CA GLN A 33 3.63 -26.72 -0.68
C GLN A 33 4.25 -26.02 -1.89
N ASN A 34 3.72 -24.83 -2.24
CA ASN A 34 4.24 -23.92 -3.26
C ASN A 34 4.20 -22.50 -2.68
N ARG A 35 5.26 -21.72 -2.86
CA ARG A 35 5.37 -20.34 -2.34
C ARG A 35 4.68 -19.29 -3.23
N ASP A 36 3.98 -19.71 -4.26
CA ASP A 36 3.21 -18.79 -5.08
C ASP A 36 2.14 -18.10 -4.23
N PHE A 37 2.12 -16.77 -4.31
CA PHE A 37 1.12 -15.94 -3.62
C PHE A 37 1.05 -16.09 -2.09
N GLU A 38 2.13 -16.56 -1.46
CA GLU A 38 2.21 -16.73 0.00
C GLU A 38 1.79 -15.48 0.75
N HIS A 39 2.34 -14.32 0.39
CA HIS A 39 1.99 -13.05 1.01
C HIS A 39 0.50 -12.70 0.85
N ASP A 40 -0.07 -12.91 -0.32
CA ASP A 40 -1.49 -12.65 -0.58
C ASP A 40 -2.42 -13.54 0.25
N VAL A 41 -2.06 -14.82 0.40
CA VAL A 41 -2.78 -15.80 1.23
C VAL A 41 -2.67 -15.42 2.71
N TYR A 42 -1.46 -15.14 3.18
CA TYR A 42 -1.19 -14.76 4.57
C TYR A 42 -1.99 -13.52 4.97
N GLU A 43 -1.90 -12.44 4.19
CA GLU A 43 -2.60 -11.19 4.49
C GLU A 43 -4.13 -11.35 4.46
N LEU A 44 -4.66 -12.20 3.59
CA LEU A 44 -6.09 -12.47 3.56
C LEU A 44 -6.57 -13.26 4.79
N ILE A 45 -5.83 -14.29 5.21
CA ILE A 45 -6.14 -15.04 6.45
C ILE A 45 -6.04 -14.09 7.65
N LYS A 46 -4.99 -13.27 7.73
CA LYS A 46 -4.80 -12.29 8.79
C LYS A 46 -5.95 -11.28 8.90
N ALA A 47 -6.51 -10.85 7.77
CA ALA A 47 -7.66 -9.95 7.76
C ALA A 47 -8.93 -10.59 8.36
N PHE A 48 -9.10 -11.91 8.23
CA PHE A 48 -10.20 -12.63 8.84
C PHE A 48 -9.95 -13.02 10.31
N TYR A 49 -8.69 -13.17 10.70
CA TYR A 49 -8.26 -13.55 12.06
C TYR A 49 -7.35 -12.48 12.68
N PRO A 50 -7.83 -11.23 12.85
CA PRO A 50 -7.01 -10.14 13.38
C PRO A 50 -6.58 -10.42 14.82
N GLY A 51 -5.32 -10.13 15.14
CA GLY A 51 -4.75 -10.32 16.48
C GLY A 51 -4.33 -11.75 16.81
N ASN A 52 -4.56 -12.72 15.91
CA ASN A 52 -4.14 -14.10 16.10
C ASN A 52 -2.67 -14.31 15.70
N GLU A 53 -2.01 -15.31 16.28
CA GLU A 53 -0.68 -15.74 15.85
C GLU A 53 -0.80 -16.54 14.56
N ILE A 54 -0.14 -16.10 13.48
CA ILE A 54 -0.16 -16.77 12.19
C ILE A 54 1.27 -17.09 11.77
N VAL A 55 1.53 -18.37 11.46
CA VAL A 55 2.87 -18.87 11.09
C VAL A 55 2.81 -19.50 9.71
N SER A 56 3.70 -19.07 8.81
CA SER A 56 3.94 -19.73 7.52
C SER A 56 4.87 -20.92 7.71
N LEU A 57 4.48 -22.05 7.16
CA LEU A 57 5.19 -23.34 7.23
C LEU A 57 5.52 -23.81 5.81
N TYR A 58 6.67 -24.42 5.63
CA TYR A 58 7.13 -24.94 4.34
C TYR A 58 7.37 -26.45 4.36
N GLU A 59 7.36 -27.02 5.55
CA GLU A 59 7.46 -28.44 5.81
C GLU A 59 6.43 -28.82 6.87
N GLU A 60 6.02 -30.09 6.92
CA GLU A 60 5.18 -30.60 7.99
C GLU A 60 5.93 -30.47 9.31
N ASP A 61 5.29 -29.93 10.30
CA ASP A 61 5.79 -29.87 11.66
C ASP A 61 4.82 -30.56 12.64
N GLU A 62 5.35 -30.98 13.78
CA GLU A 62 4.56 -31.59 14.86
C GLU A 62 3.95 -30.54 15.82
N ALA A 63 4.15 -29.24 15.55
CA ALA A 63 3.66 -28.18 16.41
C ALA A 63 2.11 -28.21 16.45
N ASP A 64 1.56 -27.94 17.62
CA ASP A 64 0.11 -27.90 17.81
C ASP A 64 -0.43 -26.52 17.36
N TYR A 65 -1.32 -26.55 16.37
CA TYR A 65 -2.04 -25.40 15.85
C TYR A 65 -3.54 -25.59 16.06
N ASP A 66 -4.22 -24.57 16.54
CA ASP A 66 -5.68 -24.57 16.66
C ASP A 66 -6.35 -24.66 15.29
N ILE A 67 -5.73 -24.05 14.26
CA ILE A 67 -6.19 -24.03 12.88
C ILE A 67 -5.00 -24.28 11.95
N ARG A 68 -5.15 -25.20 11.01
CA ARG A 68 -4.19 -25.42 9.92
C ARG A 68 -4.84 -25.12 8.57
N PHE A 69 -4.19 -24.30 7.78
CA PHE A 69 -4.42 -24.19 6.36
C PHE A 69 -3.29 -24.89 5.61
N ARG A 70 -3.63 -25.54 4.50
CA ARG A 70 -2.65 -26.07 3.55
C ARG A 70 -2.95 -25.50 2.18
N VAL A 71 -1.95 -24.96 1.52
CA VAL A 71 -2.03 -24.43 0.17
C VAL A 71 -1.16 -25.29 -0.74
N SER A 72 -1.78 -25.93 -1.71
CA SER A 72 -1.12 -26.75 -2.73
C SER A 72 -1.51 -26.30 -4.13
N ARG A 73 -0.71 -26.69 -5.11
CA ARG A 73 -0.98 -26.49 -6.52
C ARG A 73 -0.77 -27.81 -7.25
N ASP A 74 -1.67 -28.14 -8.15
CA ASP A 74 -1.60 -29.23 -9.10
C ASP A 74 -1.88 -28.73 -10.53
N GLU A 75 -2.08 -29.66 -11.49
CA GLU A 75 -2.39 -29.34 -12.88
C GLU A 75 -3.77 -28.66 -13.02
N GLU A 76 -4.72 -28.93 -12.13
CA GLU A 76 -6.07 -28.37 -12.16
C GLU A 76 -6.17 -26.99 -11.48
N GLY A 77 -5.24 -26.67 -10.57
CA GLY A 77 -5.28 -25.37 -9.89
C GLY A 77 -4.68 -25.31 -8.51
N TYR A 78 -5.19 -24.35 -7.74
CA TYR A 78 -4.83 -24.18 -6.33
C TYR A 78 -5.88 -24.82 -5.45
N THR A 79 -5.42 -25.69 -4.54
CA THR A 79 -6.25 -26.29 -3.50
C THR A 79 -5.89 -25.72 -2.14
N ILE A 80 -6.90 -25.20 -1.43
CA ILE A 80 -6.74 -24.67 -0.08
C ILE A 80 -7.58 -25.53 0.84
N SER A 81 -6.93 -26.24 1.75
CA SER A 81 -7.62 -27.02 2.78
C SER A 81 -7.52 -26.38 4.15
N TYR A 82 -8.58 -26.48 4.91
CA TYR A 82 -8.72 -26.01 6.29
C TYR A 82 -8.96 -27.19 7.20
N ASN A 83 -8.33 -27.18 8.37
CA ASN A 83 -8.52 -28.18 9.42
C ASN A 83 -8.34 -27.53 10.80
N ASN A 84 -9.30 -27.69 11.69
CA ASN A 84 -9.24 -27.25 13.09
C ASN A 84 -9.34 -28.42 14.10
N GLY A 85 -9.07 -29.66 13.66
CA GLY A 85 -9.21 -30.86 14.46
C GLY A 85 -10.64 -31.39 14.55
N ILE A 86 -11.65 -30.58 14.27
CA ILE A 86 -13.09 -30.95 14.34
C ILE A 86 -13.69 -31.00 12.93
N GLU A 87 -13.35 -30.04 12.09
CA GLU A 87 -13.90 -29.84 10.74
C GLU A 87 -12.79 -29.73 9.71
N LYS A 88 -13.02 -30.30 8.53
CA LYS A 88 -12.17 -30.15 7.35
C LYS A 88 -12.98 -29.56 6.22
N LYS A 89 -12.45 -28.52 5.55
CA LYS A 89 -13.04 -27.88 4.36
C LYS A 89 -11.98 -27.65 3.32
N THR A 90 -12.39 -27.64 2.05
CA THR A 90 -11.51 -27.40 0.90
C THR A 90 -12.14 -26.38 -0.04
N ALA A 91 -11.30 -25.57 -0.66
CA ALA A 91 -11.68 -24.67 -1.74
C ALA A 91 -10.67 -24.82 -2.89
N HIS A 92 -11.15 -24.65 -4.12
CA HIS A 92 -10.35 -24.78 -5.33
C HIS A 92 -10.39 -23.48 -6.14
N GLY A 93 -9.23 -23.04 -6.62
CA GLY A 93 -9.08 -21.95 -7.56
C GLY A 93 -8.45 -22.49 -8.85
N ALA A 94 -9.19 -22.43 -9.97
CA ALA A 94 -8.70 -22.93 -11.25
C ALA A 94 -7.46 -22.16 -11.71
N VAL A 95 -6.48 -22.86 -12.27
CA VAL A 95 -5.32 -22.26 -12.95
C VAL A 95 -5.72 -21.89 -14.36
N ILE A 96 -5.32 -20.71 -14.81
CA ILE A 96 -5.37 -20.34 -16.21
C ILE A 96 -3.97 -20.58 -16.77
N GLU A 97 -3.83 -21.67 -17.54
CA GLU A 97 -2.63 -21.91 -18.33
C GLU A 97 -2.62 -21.01 -19.55
N GLY A 98 -1.47 -20.40 -19.86
CA GLY A 98 -1.26 -19.84 -21.19
C GLY A 98 -1.29 -21.02 -22.17
N GLN A 99 -2.17 -20.99 -23.14
CA GLN A 99 -2.14 -21.97 -24.24
C GLN A 99 -0.75 -21.91 -24.88
N SER A 100 0.07 -22.88 -24.61
CA SER A 100 1.19 -23.24 -25.47
C SER A 100 0.56 -23.88 -26.70
N SER A 101 0.24 -23.06 -27.71
CA SER A 101 0.02 -23.61 -29.06
C SER A 101 1.31 -24.32 -29.44
N GLY A 102 1.24 -25.65 -29.43
CA GLY A 102 2.34 -26.48 -29.89
C GLY A 102 2.63 -26.16 -31.35
N GLU A 103 3.76 -25.57 -31.55
CA GLU A 103 4.72 -25.79 -32.65
C GLU A 103 5.90 -24.85 -32.39
N ALA A 104 7.08 -25.45 -32.41
CA ALA A 104 8.33 -24.82 -32.05
C ALA A 104 8.61 -23.56 -32.86
N SER A 105 8.56 -22.42 -32.25
CA SER A 105 9.48 -21.32 -32.48
C SER A 105 9.69 -20.61 -31.15
N ASP A 106 10.95 -20.44 -30.75
CA ASP A 106 11.42 -19.62 -29.63
C ASP A 106 11.01 -18.16 -29.82
N ALA A 107 9.73 -17.88 -29.75
CA ALA A 107 9.16 -16.54 -29.76
C ALA A 107 8.69 -16.24 -28.34
N LEU A 108 9.52 -15.48 -27.61
CA LEU A 108 9.17 -14.59 -26.52
C LEU A 108 7.66 -14.57 -26.25
N ILE A 109 7.22 -15.38 -25.28
CA ILE A 109 5.98 -15.09 -24.54
C ILE A 109 6.15 -13.64 -24.08
N SER A 110 5.30 -12.74 -24.54
CA SER A 110 5.47 -11.33 -24.22
C SER A 110 5.45 -11.21 -22.70
N CYS A 111 6.27 -10.34 -22.14
CA CYS A 111 6.34 -10.13 -20.68
C CYS A 111 4.95 -9.77 -20.12
N ASN A 112 4.09 -9.20 -20.94
CA ASN A 112 2.70 -8.86 -20.64
C ASN A 112 1.82 -10.10 -20.44
N ASP A 113 1.98 -11.16 -21.25
CA ASP A 113 1.15 -12.38 -21.14
C ASP A 113 1.47 -13.15 -19.87
N ALA A 114 2.75 -13.28 -19.50
CA ALA A 114 3.18 -13.94 -18.26
C ALA A 114 2.67 -13.17 -17.02
N HIS A 115 2.70 -11.83 -17.05
CA HIS A 115 2.20 -11.01 -15.98
C HIS A 115 0.68 -11.13 -15.82
N ASP A 116 -0.05 -11.19 -16.90
CA ASP A 116 -1.51 -11.35 -16.91
C ASP A 116 -1.93 -12.74 -16.41
N ILE A 117 -1.25 -13.80 -16.81
CA ILE A 117 -1.47 -15.16 -16.32
C ILE A 117 -1.23 -15.21 -14.80
N ARG A 118 -0.11 -14.65 -14.31
CA ARG A 118 0.18 -14.58 -12.89
C ARG A 118 -0.89 -13.82 -12.11
N ARG A 119 -1.39 -12.71 -12.65
CA ARG A 119 -2.47 -11.91 -12.05
C ARG A 119 -3.77 -12.71 -11.95
N LYS A 120 -4.18 -13.40 -13.03
CA LYS A 120 -5.39 -14.23 -13.06
C LYS A 120 -5.30 -15.38 -12.03
N ASN A 121 -4.16 -16.04 -11.95
CA ASN A 121 -3.93 -17.11 -10.97
C ASN A 121 -3.98 -16.59 -9.53
N LYS A 122 -3.39 -15.40 -9.26
CA LYS A 122 -3.52 -14.74 -7.98
C LYS A 122 -4.97 -14.44 -7.60
N ASP A 123 -5.74 -13.93 -8.54
CA ASP A 123 -7.16 -13.62 -8.31
C ASP A 123 -7.97 -14.90 -8.03
N ALA A 124 -7.70 -15.99 -8.73
CA ALA A 124 -8.37 -17.27 -8.53
C ALA A 124 -8.12 -17.84 -7.12
N ILE A 125 -6.87 -17.89 -6.67
CA ILE A 125 -6.55 -18.38 -5.32
C ILE A 125 -7.16 -17.49 -4.23
N LYS A 126 -7.11 -16.16 -4.40
CA LYS A 126 -7.69 -15.21 -3.43
C LYS A 126 -9.20 -15.31 -3.40
N TYR A 127 -9.84 -15.52 -4.53
CA TYR A 127 -11.29 -15.72 -4.61
C TYR A 127 -11.71 -16.99 -3.85
N ALA A 128 -11.07 -18.13 -4.14
CA ALA A 128 -11.35 -19.41 -3.49
C ALA A 128 -11.13 -19.34 -1.96
N LEU A 129 -10.00 -18.76 -1.54
CA LEU A 129 -9.68 -18.57 -0.12
C LEU A 129 -10.70 -17.67 0.58
N TYR A 130 -11.08 -16.54 -0.03
CA TYR A 130 -12.07 -15.64 0.55
C TYR A 130 -13.41 -16.33 0.77
N GLN A 131 -13.91 -17.07 -0.23
CA GLN A 131 -15.14 -17.84 -0.12
C GLN A 131 -15.08 -18.86 1.02
N LEU A 132 -13.95 -19.55 1.16
CA LEU A 132 -13.73 -20.49 2.26
C LEU A 132 -13.76 -19.76 3.61
N LEU A 133 -13.05 -18.65 3.75
CA LEU A 133 -12.98 -17.87 4.99
C LEU A 133 -14.34 -17.27 5.38
N VAL A 134 -15.13 -16.80 4.41
CA VAL A 134 -16.53 -16.37 4.66
C VAL A 134 -17.37 -17.53 5.19
N LYS A 135 -17.28 -18.72 4.59
CA LYS A 135 -18.03 -19.93 5.07
C LYS A 135 -17.59 -20.37 6.46
N LEU A 136 -16.29 -20.22 6.79
CA LEU A 136 -15.74 -20.60 8.09
C LEU A 136 -16.10 -19.63 9.20
N THR A 137 -16.09 -18.33 8.89
CA THR A 137 -16.18 -17.28 9.92
C THR A 137 -17.54 -16.58 9.97
N GLY A 138 -18.38 -16.74 8.94
CA GLY A 138 -19.64 -16.00 8.79
C GLY A 138 -19.45 -14.49 8.56
N ARG A 139 -18.20 -14.02 8.30
CA ARG A 139 -17.86 -12.62 8.12
C ARG A 139 -17.56 -12.30 6.66
N THR A 140 -17.82 -11.07 6.27
CA THR A 140 -17.36 -10.49 5.00
C THR A 140 -16.46 -9.29 5.29
N LEU A 141 -15.47 -9.06 4.45
CA LEU A 141 -14.61 -7.89 4.55
C LEU A 141 -15.14 -6.76 3.65
N PRO A 142 -15.11 -5.51 4.10
CA PRO A 142 -15.62 -4.38 3.31
C PRO A 142 -14.95 -4.22 1.94
N TRP A 143 -13.65 -4.54 1.84
CA TRP A 143 -12.89 -4.51 0.60
C TRP A 143 -12.78 -5.89 -0.09
N GLY A 144 -13.59 -6.87 0.32
CA GLY A 144 -13.59 -8.21 -0.25
C GLY A 144 -12.23 -8.89 -0.10
N ASN A 145 -11.76 -9.51 -1.17
CA ASN A 145 -10.46 -10.19 -1.21
C ASN A 145 -9.28 -9.26 -1.54
N LEU A 146 -9.49 -7.95 -1.64
CA LEU A 146 -8.42 -6.98 -1.92
C LEU A 146 -7.51 -6.82 -0.69
N THR A 147 -6.22 -7.09 -0.85
CA THR A 147 -5.17 -6.90 0.15
C THR A 147 -3.97 -6.20 -0.48
N GLY A 148 -3.34 -5.28 0.25
CA GLY A 148 -2.09 -4.65 -0.17
C GLY A 148 -2.16 -3.75 -1.40
N ILE A 149 -3.36 -3.32 -1.84
CA ILE A 149 -3.54 -2.47 -3.01
C ILE A 149 -4.36 -1.22 -2.68
N ARG A 150 -4.30 -0.23 -3.57
CA ARG A 150 -5.17 0.95 -3.54
C ARG A 150 -6.45 0.67 -4.34
N PRO A 151 -7.62 0.50 -3.70
CA PRO A 151 -8.85 0.14 -4.41
C PRO A 151 -9.31 1.18 -5.44
N ALA A 152 -9.06 2.48 -5.18
CA ALA A 152 -9.36 3.55 -6.15
C ALA A 152 -8.52 3.41 -7.43
N LYS A 153 -7.24 2.97 -7.33
CA LYS A 153 -6.40 2.70 -8.51
C LYS A 153 -6.94 1.53 -9.34
N LEU A 154 -7.49 0.50 -8.69
CA LEU A 154 -8.16 -0.60 -9.41
C LEU A 154 -9.39 -0.06 -10.16
N ALA A 155 -10.26 0.70 -9.48
CA ALA A 155 -11.44 1.31 -10.09
C ALA A 155 -11.06 2.23 -11.25
N MET A 156 -10.02 3.04 -11.11
CA MET A 156 -9.46 3.91 -12.14
C MET A 156 -9.05 3.09 -13.38
N GLY A 157 -8.24 2.03 -13.19
CA GLY A 157 -7.78 1.18 -14.29
C GLY A 157 -8.94 0.49 -15.04
N LEU A 158 -9.99 0.07 -14.35
CA LEU A 158 -11.20 -0.48 -14.99
C LEU A 158 -11.91 0.58 -15.86
N ILE A 159 -12.06 1.81 -15.36
CA ILE A 159 -12.70 2.90 -16.11
C ILE A 159 -11.82 3.34 -17.28
N GLU A 160 -10.51 3.43 -17.12
CA GLU A 160 -9.55 3.78 -18.18
C GLU A 160 -9.45 2.71 -19.27
N SER A 161 -9.73 1.44 -18.94
CA SER A 161 -9.86 0.37 -19.94
C SER A 161 -11.15 0.45 -20.78
N GLY A 162 -12.00 1.47 -20.58
CA GLY A 162 -13.22 1.72 -21.32
C GLY A 162 -14.50 1.25 -20.65
N MET A 163 -14.44 0.67 -19.44
CA MET A 163 -15.64 0.26 -18.70
C MET A 163 -16.45 1.46 -18.23
N LYS A 164 -17.77 1.38 -18.30
CA LYS A 164 -18.66 2.33 -17.63
C LYS A 164 -18.55 2.17 -16.10
N ASN A 165 -18.88 3.21 -15.36
CA ASN A 165 -18.87 3.16 -13.87
C ASN A 165 -19.68 1.99 -13.30
N THR A 166 -20.80 1.63 -13.95
CA THR A 166 -21.66 0.50 -13.55
C THR A 166 -21.00 -0.85 -13.80
N GLU A 167 -20.28 -1.01 -14.91
CA GLU A 167 -19.54 -2.21 -15.26
C GLU A 167 -18.33 -2.40 -14.34
N ALA A 168 -17.56 -1.33 -14.12
CA ALA A 168 -16.44 -1.34 -13.17
C ALA A 168 -16.92 -1.64 -11.74
N ALA A 169 -18.09 -1.13 -11.34
CA ALA A 169 -18.70 -1.43 -10.04
C ALA A 169 -19.16 -2.88 -9.94
N GLN A 170 -19.66 -3.46 -11.02
CA GLN A 170 -20.03 -4.87 -11.07
C GLN A 170 -18.80 -5.76 -10.97
N GLU A 171 -17.74 -5.49 -11.74
CA GLU A 171 -16.47 -6.21 -11.69
C GLU A 171 -15.85 -6.19 -10.28
N MET A 172 -15.86 -5.03 -9.59
CA MET A 172 -15.38 -4.92 -8.23
C MET A 172 -16.16 -5.77 -7.23
N ARG A 173 -17.46 -5.92 -7.41
CA ARG A 173 -18.32 -6.72 -6.53
C ARG A 173 -18.26 -8.20 -6.82
N GLU A 174 -18.21 -8.60 -8.07
CA GLU A 174 -18.26 -10.00 -8.48
C GLU A 174 -16.89 -10.67 -8.39
N ARG A 175 -15.86 -10.04 -8.94
CA ARG A 175 -14.52 -10.61 -8.97
C ARG A 175 -13.76 -10.41 -7.65
N TYR A 176 -13.90 -9.22 -7.04
CA TYR A 176 -13.17 -8.90 -5.82
C TYR A 176 -14.03 -8.91 -4.56
N MET A 177 -15.32 -9.17 -4.68
CA MET A 177 -16.29 -9.26 -3.56
C MET A 177 -16.30 -8.02 -2.66
N VAL A 178 -16.01 -6.85 -3.24
CA VAL A 178 -16.04 -5.57 -2.54
C VAL A 178 -17.48 -5.20 -2.18
N SER A 179 -17.70 -4.71 -0.97
CA SER A 179 -19.04 -4.30 -0.54
C SER A 179 -19.59 -3.14 -1.39
N PRO A 180 -20.92 -3.01 -1.55
CA PRO A 180 -21.52 -1.93 -2.35
C PRO A 180 -21.07 -0.52 -1.93
N GLN A 181 -20.95 -0.27 -0.62
CA GLN A 181 -20.53 1.02 -0.08
C GLN A 181 -19.08 1.34 -0.45
N LYS A 182 -18.17 0.35 -0.36
CA LYS A 182 -16.74 0.53 -0.71
C LYS A 182 -16.53 0.60 -2.20
N THR A 183 -17.34 -0.12 -2.98
CA THR A 183 -17.36 0.00 -4.45
C THR A 183 -17.76 1.41 -4.88
N ALA A 184 -18.85 1.95 -4.35
CA ALA A 184 -19.29 3.31 -4.64
C ALA A 184 -18.22 4.34 -4.26
N LEU A 185 -17.58 4.18 -3.10
CA LEU A 185 -16.48 5.03 -2.65
C LEU A 185 -15.30 4.97 -3.64
N ALA A 186 -14.85 3.77 -4.04
CA ALA A 186 -13.72 3.61 -4.96
C ALA A 186 -14.00 4.26 -6.34
N ILE A 187 -15.18 4.05 -6.90
CA ILE A 187 -15.59 4.66 -8.18
C ILE A 187 -15.66 6.19 -8.07
N THR A 188 -16.23 6.71 -6.96
CA THR A 188 -16.30 8.16 -6.74
C THR A 188 -14.90 8.78 -6.66
N ILE A 189 -13.99 8.15 -5.92
CA ILE A 189 -12.60 8.61 -5.81
C ILE A 189 -11.91 8.53 -7.17
N ALA A 190 -12.04 7.43 -7.91
CA ALA A 190 -11.42 7.26 -9.22
C ALA A 190 -11.87 8.34 -10.21
N ASN A 191 -13.18 8.66 -10.27
CA ASN A 191 -13.67 9.72 -11.14
C ASN A 191 -13.15 11.10 -10.73
N ARG A 192 -13.03 11.38 -9.41
CA ARG A 192 -12.47 12.62 -8.92
C ARG A 192 -10.96 12.73 -9.20
N GLU A 193 -10.21 11.64 -9.02
CA GLU A 193 -8.79 11.60 -9.37
C GLU A 193 -8.59 11.84 -10.86
N ARG A 194 -9.38 11.22 -11.73
CA ARG A 194 -9.33 11.46 -13.19
C ARG A 194 -9.53 12.94 -13.55
N GLU A 195 -10.47 13.60 -12.91
CA GLU A 195 -10.73 15.03 -13.14
C GLU A 195 -9.54 15.90 -12.66
N ILE A 196 -8.95 15.56 -11.53
CA ILE A 196 -7.80 16.29 -10.97
C ILE A 196 -6.54 16.06 -11.83
N LEU A 197 -6.36 14.84 -12.34
CA LEU A 197 -5.16 14.42 -13.05
C LEU A 197 -5.24 14.62 -14.57
N LYS A 198 -6.33 15.20 -15.09
CA LYS A 198 -6.57 15.34 -16.53
C LYS A 198 -5.50 16.18 -17.27
N ASP A 199 -4.87 17.11 -16.55
CA ASP A 199 -3.86 18.03 -17.11
C ASP A 199 -2.42 17.50 -16.94
N ILE A 200 -2.24 16.30 -16.35
CA ILE A 200 -0.95 15.63 -16.20
C ILE A 200 -0.60 14.88 -17.48
N ASP A 201 0.58 15.15 -18.02
CA ASP A 201 1.11 14.47 -19.21
C ASP A 201 1.82 13.17 -18.80
N TYR A 202 1.09 12.04 -18.81
CA TYR A 202 1.66 10.74 -18.43
C TYR A 202 2.69 10.19 -19.43
N GLU A 203 2.73 10.67 -20.67
CA GLU A 203 3.66 10.19 -21.68
C GLU A 203 4.96 10.98 -21.68
N ASN A 204 4.90 12.30 -21.62
CA ASN A 204 6.06 13.18 -21.75
C ASN A 204 6.38 13.95 -20.47
N GLY A 205 5.45 14.01 -19.52
CA GLY A 205 5.60 14.69 -18.26
C GLY A 205 6.37 13.86 -17.20
N TYR A 206 6.81 14.55 -16.16
CA TYR A 206 7.35 13.93 -14.95
C TYR A 206 7.05 14.75 -13.71
N SER A 207 7.06 14.09 -12.56
CA SER A 207 6.97 14.71 -11.24
C SER A 207 8.34 14.67 -10.57
N LEU A 208 8.76 15.78 -9.98
CA LEU A 208 10.01 15.86 -9.23
C LEU A 208 9.74 15.75 -7.73
N TYR A 209 10.33 14.74 -7.10
CA TYR A 209 10.34 14.59 -5.65
C TYR A 209 11.69 15.04 -5.09
N VAL A 210 11.67 15.98 -4.15
CA VAL A 210 12.88 16.50 -3.47
C VAL A 210 12.81 16.07 -2.00
N GLY A 211 13.73 15.20 -1.59
CA GLY A 211 13.77 14.65 -0.24
C GLY A 211 14.60 15.49 0.72
N ILE A 212 14.06 15.91 1.85
CA ILE A 212 14.79 16.50 2.97
C ILE A 212 14.75 15.51 4.15
N PRO A 213 15.84 14.76 4.40
CA PRO A 213 15.79 13.64 5.33
C PRO A 213 15.91 14.03 6.80
N PHE A 214 15.87 15.32 7.12
CA PHE A 214 16.04 15.81 8.48
C PHE A 214 14.70 16.03 9.20
N CYS A 215 14.66 15.66 10.49
CA CYS A 215 13.54 15.95 11.39
C CYS A 215 14.04 16.58 12.69
N PRO A 216 13.22 17.37 13.41
CA PRO A 216 13.61 17.88 14.74
C PRO A 216 13.93 16.74 15.71
N SER A 217 13.08 15.71 15.74
CA SER A 217 13.22 14.43 16.44
C SER A 217 12.65 13.31 15.59
N ILE A 218 12.88 12.05 15.98
CA ILE A 218 12.26 10.88 15.32
C ILE A 218 11.00 10.51 16.11
N CYS A 219 9.85 10.56 15.47
CA CYS A 219 8.58 10.14 16.08
C CYS A 219 8.58 8.63 16.31
N LEU A 220 8.01 8.18 17.43
CA LEU A 220 7.99 6.77 17.85
C LEU A 220 7.45 5.81 16.77
N TYR A 221 6.50 6.23 15.96
CA TYR A 221 5.85 5.43 14.91
C TYR A 221 6.50 5.57 13.53
N CYS A 222 7.55 6.41 13.37
CA CYS A 222 8.10 6.74 12.06
C CYS A 222 8.89 5.58 11.46
N SER A 223 8.49 5.15 10.25
CA SER A 223 9.19 4.14 9.46
C SER A 223 10.04 4.73 8.33
N PHE A 224 10.05 6.06 8.17
CA PHE A 224 10.81 6.71 7.12
C PHE A 224 12.29 6.84 7.48
N SER A 225 13.15 6.89 6.46
CA SER A 225 14.57 7.22 6.63
C SER A 225 14.69 8.69 7.03
N SER A 226 14.78 8.97 8.32
CA SER A 226 14.91 10.31 8.86
C SER A 226 16.08 10.41 9.83
N TYR A 227 16.70 11.59 9.85
CA TYR A 227 17.89 11.88 10.64
C TYR A 227 17.61 13.02 11.61
N PRO A 228 17.77 12.80 12.95
CA PRO A 228 17.49 13.84 13.94
C PRO A 228 18.45 15.03 13.76
N LEU A 229 17.88 16.23 13.63
CA LEU A 229 18.62 17.44 13.35
C LEU A 229 19.71 17.73 14.41
N LYS A 230 19.45 17.38 15.69
CA LYS A 230 20.41 17.52 16.78
C LYS A 230 21.76 16.85 16.47
N GLN A 231 21.75 15.71 15.80
CA GLN A 231 22.96 14.94 15.45
C GLN A 231 23.55 15.35 14.11
N TRP A 232 22.72 15.85 13.18
CA TRP A 232 23.09 16.06 11.78
C TRP A 232 23.17 17.53 11.38
N LYS A 233 22.96 18.48 12.29
CA LYS A 233 22.93 19.92 12.02
C LYS A 233 24.15 20.39 11.20
N ASN A 234 25.35 19.89 11.53
CA ASN A 234 26.59 20.26 10.85
C ASN A 234 26.71 19.69 9.42
N ARG A 235 25.82 18.77 9.03
CA ARG A 235 25.81 18.13 7.70
C ARG A 235 24.75 18.68 6.77
N VAL A 236 23.82 19.49 7.26
CA VAL A 236 22.70 20.02 6.47
C VAL A 236 23.19 20.82 5.28
N ASN A 237 24.16 21.74 5.45
CA ASN A 237 24.68 22.53 4.35
C ASN A 237 25.40 21.65 3.31
N GLN A 238 26.20 20.68 3.73
CA GLN A 238 26.86 19.73 2.84
C GLN A 238 25.84 18.91 2.04
N TYR A 239 24.73 18.51 2.69
CA TYR A 239 23.63 17.83 2.03
C TYR A 239 22.98 18.73 0.96
N LEU A 240 22.68 19.98 1.30
CA LEU A 240 22.08 20.95 0.36
C LEU A 240 22.98 21.22 -0.84
N GLU A 241 24.30 21.35 -0.64
CA GLU A 241 25.25 21.50 -1.75
C GLU A 241 25.20 20.30 -2.71
N ALA A 242 25.15 19.07 -2.17
CA ALA A 242 25.02 17.86 -2.98
C ALA A 242 23.66 17.81 -3.70
N LEU A 243 22.58 18.14 -2.99
CA LEU A 243 21.23 18.18 -3.54
C LEU A 243 21.10 19.21 -4.67
N CYS A 244 21.67 20.42 -4.52
CA CYS A 244 21.65 21.43 -5.57
C CYS A 244 22.42 20.97 -6.83
N LYS A 245 23.53 20.23 -6.68
CA LYS A 245 24.22 19.60 -7.81
C LYS A 245 23.35 18.58 -8.51
N GLU A 246 22.69 17.70 -7.73
CA GLU A 246 21.77 16.69 -8.27
C GLU A 246 20.59 17.34 -9.00
N ILE A 247 19.97 18.39 -8.43
CA ILE A 247 18.92 19.19 -9.07
C ILE A 247 19.35 19.68 -10.45
N LYS A 248 20.54 20.25 -10.56
CA LYS A 248 21.10 20.76 -11.82
C LYS A 248 21.29 19.65 -12.86
N GLU A 249 21.87 18.51 -12.46
CA GLU A 249 22.10 17.38 -13.35
C GLU A 249 20.77 16.74 -13.82
N VAL A 250 19.81 16.55 -12.91
CA VAL A 250 18.48 16.02 -13.25
C VAL A 250 17.77 16.97 -14.23
N ALA A 251 17.84 18.28 -14.02
CA ALA A 251 17.26 19.26 -14.93
C ALA A 251 17.87 19.16 -16.34
N ALA A 252 19.20 19.06 -16.43
CA ALA A 252 19.90 18.90 -17.70
C ALA A 252 19.49 17.61 -18.43
N ILE A 253 19.39 16.48 -17.72
CA ILE A 253 18.96 15.19 -18.27
C ILE A 253 17.52 15.27 -18.78
N MET A 254 16.59 15.84 -17.99
CA MET A 254 15.17 15.93 -18.38
C MET A 254 14.95 16.86 -19.56
N LYS A 255 15.70 17.97 -19.61
CA LYS A 255 15.72 18.89 -20.75
C LYS A 255 16.25 18.22 -22.01
N ALA A 256 17.35 17.46 -21.93
CA ALA A 256 17.90 16.71 -23.05
C ALA A 256 16.93 15.65 -23.60
N LYS A 257 16.09 15.08 -22.73
CA LYS A 257 15.02 14.11 -23.10
C LYS A 257 13.73 14.77 -23.56
N GLY A 258 13.64 16.10 -23.61
CA GLY A 258 12.42 16.83 -23.97
C GLY A 258 11.25 16.61 -23.00
N ARG A 259 11.53 16.27 -21.74
CA ARG A 259 10.48 15.99 -20.75
C ARG A 259 9.95 17.26 -20.11
N LYS A 260 8.65 17.31 -19.84
CA LYS A 260 7.97 18.44 -19.19
C LYS A 260 7.81 18.18 -17.70
N LEU A 261 8.16 19.13 -16.86
CA LEU A 261 7.89 19.08 -15.41
C LEU A 261 6.43 19.44 -15.16
N ASP A 262 5.66 18.53 -14.56
CA ASP A 262 4.26 18.74 -14.21
C ASP A 262 4.06 19.10 -12.75
N THR A 263 4.80 18.48 -11.84
CA THR A 263 4.67 18.74 -10.39
C THR A 263 6.01 18.72 -9.68
N VAL A 264 6.11 19.48 -8.58
CA VAL A 264 7.21 19.42 -7.62
C VAL A 264 6.67 19.12 -6.23
N TYR A 265 7.30 18.17 -5.56
CA TYR A 265 6.96 17.81 -4.19
C TYR A 265 8.21 17.77 -3.32
N ILE A 266 8.29 18.68 -2.34
CA ILE A 266 9.38 18.71 -1.36
C ILE A 266 8.87 18.03 -0.08
N GLY A 267 9.46 16.88 0.24
CA GLY A 267 9.01 16.04 1.35
C GLY A 267 10.16 15.28 2.02
N GLY A 268 9.86 14.13 2.61
CA GLY A 268 10.83 13.25 3.27
C GLY A 268 10.68 13.19 4.78
N GLY A 269 11.64 13.71 5.52
CA GLY A 269 11.55 13.90 6.97
C GLY A 269 10.64 15.09 7.30
N THR A 270 11.22 16.27 7.36
CA THR A 270 10.46 17.52 7.58
C THR A 270 11.18 18.68 6.88
N PRO A 271 10.78 19.06 5.67
CA PRO A 271 11.45 20.15 4.91
C PRO A 271 11.59 21.45 5.68
N THR A 272 10.62 21.79 6.51
CA THR A 272 10.66 23.01 7.36
C THR A 272 11.63 22.94 8.55
N THR A 273 12.41 21.85 8.69
CA THR A 273 13.60 21.84 9.57
C THR A 273 14.72 22.71 9.05
N LEU A 274 14.77 22.97 7.74
CA LEU A 274 15.71 23.88 7.13
C LEU A 274 15.47 25.31 7.64
N GLU A 275 16.56 26.05 7.87
CA GLU A 275 16.48 27.46 8.22
C GLU A 275 16.04 28.30 6.99
N PRO A 276 15.54 29.54 7.16
CA PRO A 276 15.05 30.36 6.05
C PRO A 276 16.06 30.51 4.89
N GLU A 277 17.35 30.71 5.22
CA GLU A 277 18.42 30.83 4.23
C GLU A 277 18.67 29.51 3.48
N GLN A 278 18.56 28.39 4.18
CA GLN A 278 18.70 27.04 3.61
C GLN A 278 17.52 26.70 2.69
N LEU A 279 16.30 27.06 3.11
CA LEU A 279 15.10 26.95 2.25
C LEU A 279 15.25 27.80 1.00
N LYS A 280 15.78 29.02 1.14
CA LYS A 280 16.04 29.89 0.01
C LYS A 280 16.99 29.26 -0.99
N VAL A 281 18.13 28.74 -0.55
CA VAL A 281 19.11 28.05 -1.40
C VAL A 281 18.46 26.92 -2.19
N LEU A 282 17.65 26.10 -1.54
CA LEU A 282 16.95 24.98 -2.20
C LEU A 282 15.93 25.47 -3.24
N LEU A 283 15.11 26.45 -2.86
CA LEU A 283 14.04 26.96 -3.72
C LEU A 283 14.61 27.73 -4.91
N ASP A 284 15.68 28.53 -4.72
CA ASP A 284 16.38 29.19 -5.81
C ASP A 284 16.95 28.15 -6.78
N ALA A 285 17.61 27.11 -6.31
CA ALA A 285 18.14 26.05 -7.16
C ALA A 285 17.07 25.37 -8.01
N LEU A 286 15.86 25.20 -7.48
CA LEU A 286 14.71 24.66 -8.23
C LEU A 286 14.25 25.67 -9.30
N MET A 287 14.09 26.93 -8.92
CA MET A 287 13.63 27.98 -9.85
C MET A 287 14.64 28.27 -10.99
N GLU A 288 15.93 28.21 -10.72
CA GLU A 288 16.99 28.45 -11.71
C GLU A 288 17.11 27.29 -12.73
N ASN A 289 16.81 26.06 -12.32
CA ASN A 289 17.04 24.88 -13.15
C ASN A 289 15.77 24.33 -13.81
N PHE A 290 14.59 24.59 -13.24
CA PHE A 290 13.31 24.11 -13.77
C PHE A 290 12.34 25.26 -14.04
N CYS A 291 11.47 25.08 -15.05
CA CYS A 291 10.37 26.00 -15.32
C CYS A 291 9.21 25.71 -14.34
N CYS A 292 9.21 26.40 -13.20
CA CYS A 292 8.25 26.15 -12.12
C CYS A 292 7.01 27.04 -12.14
N GLU A 293 6.85 27.94 -13.13
CA GLU A 293 5.76 28.94 -13.14
C GLU A 293 4.39 28.37 -13.45
N ASN A 294 4.32 27.26 -14.20
CA ASN A 294 3.07 26.67 -14.69
C ASN A 294 2.91 25.20 -14.27
N LEU A 295 3.37 24.88 -13.05
CA LEU A 295 3.20 23.53 -12.52
C LEU A 295 1.73 23.27 -12.15
N ALA A 296 1.27 22.05 -12.38
CA ALA A 296 -0.03 21.59 -11.88
C ALA A 296 -0.09 21.61 -10.35
N GLU A 297 1.05 21.31 -9.70
CA GLU A 297 1.21 21.42 -8.25
C GLU A 297 2.67 21.65 -7.85
N PHE A 298 2.91 22.55 -6.90
CA PHE A 298 4.17 22.69 -6.21
C PHE A 298 3.91 22.64 -4.70
N THR A 299 4.23 21.50 -4.10
CA THR A 299 3.95 21.23 -2.68
C THR A 299 5.23 21.22 -1.86
N ILE A 300 5.17 21.79 -0.65
CA ILE A 300 6.17 21.62 0.40
C ILE A 300 5.52 21.08 1.67
N GLU A 301 6.12 20.04 2.24
CA GLU A 301 5.70 19.52 3.54
C GLU A 301 6.24 20.39 4.68
N ALA A 302 5.33 20.81 5.54
CA ALA A 302 5.60 21.38 6.86
C ALA A 302 5.05 20.40 7.91
N GLY A 303 5.53 19.14 7.84
CA GLY A 303 4.94 17.99 8.48
C GLY A 303 4.90 18.05 10.02
N ARG A 304 5.69 18.94 10.61
CA ARG A 304 5.73 19.14 12.07
C ARG A 304 5.48 20.63 12.39
N PRO A 305 4.41 20.95 13.13
CA PRO A 305 4.11 22.33 13.52
C PRO A 305 5.24 23.04 14.29
N ASP A 306 6.02 22.29 15.09
CA ASP A 306 7.16 22.80 15.84
C ASP A 306 8.36 23.23 14.97
N SER A 307 8.37 22.83 13.70
CA SER A 307 9.39 23.25 12.71
C SER A 307 8.99 24.50 11.91
N ILE A 308 7.77 24.99 12.09
CA ILE A 308 7.20 26.09 11.33
C ILE A 308 7.44 27.43 12.07
N THR A 309 8.03 28.42 11.38
CA THR A 309 8.11 29.78 11.87
C THR A 309 7.50 30.77 10.86
N ARG A 310 7.20 31.98 11.32
CA ARG A 310 6.66 33.02 10.45
C ARG A 310 7.63 33.35 9.32
N GLU A 311 8.92 33.44 9.64
CA GLU A 311 9.99 33.75 8.67
C GLU A 311 10.06 32.70 7.56
N LYS A 312 9.98 31.41 7.92
CA LYS A 312 9.94 30.29 6.95
C LYS A 312 8.71 30.37 6.05
N LEU A 313 7.52 30.65 6.60
CA LEU A 313 6.30 30.81 5.80
C LEU A 313 6.38 32.01 4.87
N MET A 314 6.94 33.15 5.33
CA MET A 314 7.15 34.33 4.49
C MET A 314 8.17 34.06 3.38
N MET A 315 9.21 33.28 3.65
CA MET A 315 10.16 32.81 2.65
C MET A 315 9.47 31.95 1.58
N ILE A 316 8.74 30.92 1.99
CA ILE A 316 8.01 30.01 1.10
C ILE A 316 7.03 30.78 0.20
N ARG A 317 6.36 31.81 0.72
CA ARG A 317 5.39 32.62 -0.02
C ARG A 317 6.00 33.38 -1.21
N ASN A 318 7.31 33.61 -1.23
CA ASN A 318 7.98 34.31 -2.34
C ASN A 318 8.18 33.43 -3.58
N TYR A 319 7.82 32.15 -3.51
CA TYR A 319 7.94 31.17 -4.58
C TYR A 319 6.56 30.70 -5.07
N PRO A 320 6.43 30.13 -6.28
CA PRO A 320 5.16 29.69 -6.85
C PRO A 320 4.66 28.38 -6.20
N ILE A 321 4.82 28.27 -4.88
CA ILE A 321 4.35 27.10 -4.13
C ILE A 321 2.84 27.18 -3.99
N THR A 322 2.14 26.15 -4.49
CA THR A 322 0.68 26.09 -4.54
C THR A 322 0.08 25.45 -3.30
N ARG A 323 0.85 24.63 -2.57
CA ARG A 323 0.38 23.92 -1.38
C ARG A 323 1.44 23.75 -0.30
N ILE A 324 1.02 23.92 0.95
CA ILE A 324 1.79 23.52 2.15
C ILE A 324 1.00 22.45 2.88
N SER A 325 1.65 21.34 3.22
CA SER A 325 1.05 20.25 4.01
C SER A 325 1.49 20.38 5.47
N VAL A 326 0.53 20.60 6.37
CA VAL A 326 0.76 20.70 7.82
C VAL A 326 0.08 19.54 8.52
N ASN A 327 0.84 18.76 9.29
CA ASN A 327 0.33 17.58 9.97
C ASN A 327 0.29 17.84 11.49
N PRO A 328 -0.89 17.92 12.12
CA PRO A 328 -0.99 18.08 13.58
C PRO A 328 -0.63 16.80 14.34
N GLN A 329 -0.44 15.67 13.65
CA GLN A 329 -0.22 14.30 14.13
C GLN A 329 -1.39 13.76 14.96
N THR A 330 -1.77 14.44 16.03
CA THR A 330 -2.98 14.20 16.84
C THR A 330 -3.38 15.50 17.55
N MET A 331 -4.64 15.57 17.98
CA MET A 331 -5.15 16.68 18.81
C MET A 331 -5.15 16.35 20.32
N ASN A 332 -4.60 15.19 20.70
CA ASN A 332 -4.48 14.76 22.09
C ASN A 332 -3.06 15.00 22.60
N GLN A 333 -2.92 15.86 23.63
CA GLN A 333 -1.61 16.25 24.15
C GLN A 333 -0.85 15.06 24.75
N GLU A 334 -1.51 14.18 25.49
CA GLU A 334 -0.88 12.99 26.09
C GLU A 334 -0.28 12.08 25.00
N THR A 335 -0.99 11.93 23.88
CA THR A 335 -0.46 11.17 22.74
C THR A 335 0.73 11.88 22.08
N LEU A 336 0.70 13.22 21.96
CA LEU A 336 1.84 13.99 21.45
C LEU A 336 3.09 13.81 22.32
N ASP A 337 2.93 13.81 23.64
CA ASP A 337 4.02 13.63 24.59
C ASP A 337 4.65 12.22 24.47
N ILE A 338 3.85 11.20 24.13
CA ILE A 338 4.32 9.83 23.94
C ILE A 338 5.09 9.67 22.62
N ILE A 339 4.61 10.29 21.55
CA ILE A 339 5.18 10.07 20.21
C ILE A 339 6.43 10.89 19.90
N GLY A 340 6.74 11.90 20.70
CA GLY A 340 7.97 12.71 20.65
C GLY A 340 7.88 13.94 19.74
#